data_25d9fea38a6d3511afab5e156c35033e
#
_entry.id   25d9fea38a6d3511afab5e156c35033e
#
_cell.length_a   1.000
_cell.length_b   1.000
_cell.length_c   1.000
_cell.angle_alpha   90.00
_cell.angle_beta   90.00
_cell.angle_gamma   90.00
#
_symmetry.space_group_name_H-M   'P 1'
#
loop_
_entity.id
_entity.type
_entity.pdbx_description
1 polymer ?
#
loop_
_entity_poly.entity_id
_entity_poly.type
_entity_poly.pdbx_seq_one_letter_code
_entity_poly.pdbx_strand_id
1 'polypeptide(L)'
;SRLFSIPALLIGSALVCSAGCNRTEKKPEPPPPMSVMFVSPVTEEVTEYEEFTGRTAATEVVELRARVSGYLDAVRFEDGAIVSKGDVLFKIDDRQFVAEEERAAAAVLQIEARIKKLTSQLRRAEELMAKKALSENELETAQYDLDEANAALKEAQAALNIARLNVQFATISAPLSGQIGRSMVDVGNIVTTDQ
;
A
#
# COMPACT_ATOMS: atom_id res chain seq x y z
N SER A 1 -75.44 78.48 -18.95
CA SER A 1 -76.58 79.20 -19.52
C SER A 1 -77.77 78.32 -19.59
N ARG A 2 -78.75 78.84 -18.97
CA ARG A 2 -80.20 78.79 -19.29
C ARG A 2 -80.88 77.42 -19.04
N LEU A 3 -81.72 77.39 -18.04
CA LEU A 3 -82.98 78.05 -17.73
C LEU A 3 -84.17 77.36 -18.39
N PHE A 4 -85.17 77.22 -17.53
CA PHE A 4 -86.63 77.21 -17.71
C PHE A 4 -87.27 75.83 -17.95
N SER A 5 -88.38 75.42 -17.44
CA SER A 5 -89.41 76.07 -16.59
C SER A 5 -90.47 75.03 -16.27
N ILE A 6 -91.11 75.20 -15.16
CA ILE A 6 -92.31 74.64 -14.59
C ILE A 6 -93.53 74.83 -15.55
N PRO A 7 -94.73 74.20 -15.53
CA PRO A 7 -95.49 73.92 -14.29
C PRO A 7 -96.34 72.64 -14.33
N ALA A 8 -96.67 72.17 -13.20
CA ALA A 8 -97.94 72.18 -12.45
C ALA A 8 -99.15 71.48 -13.09
N LEU A 9 -99.79 70.74 -12.37
CA LEU A 9 -101.19 70.68 -12.00
C LEU A 9 -101.85 69.27 -12.01
N LEU A 10 -102.44 69.04 -10.88
CA LEU A 10 -103.69 68.37 -10.51
C LEU A 10 -103.71 66.87 -10.23
N ILE A 11 -103.78 66.60 -8.94
CA ILE A 11 -104.96 66.21 -8.15
C ILE A 11 -105.77 65.02 -8.72
N GLY A 12 -105.81 64.02 -7.94
CA GLY A 12 -106.86 62.97 -8.06
C GLY A 12 -106.53 61.72 -7.31
N SER A 13 -106.86 61.71 -6.04
CA SER A 13 -107.64 60.69 -5.33
C SER A 13 -107.54 59.25 -5.72
N ALA A 14 -107.12 58.41 -4.86
CA ALA A 14 -107.86 57.30 -4.24
C ALA A 14 -106.94 56.29 -3.57
N LEU A 15 -106.99 56.31 -2.33
CA LEU A 15 -107.10 55.24 -1.37
C LEU A 15 -107.36 53.86 -2.02
N VAL A 16 -106.54 52.87 -1.74
CA VAL A 16 -106.97 51.51 -1.30
C VAL A 16 -105.81 50.50 -1.28
N CYS A 17 -105.75 49.86 -0.18
CA CYS A 17 -105.12 48.53 0.13
C CYS A 17 -103.62 48.42 0.30
N SER A 18 -103.28 48.61 1.52
CA SER A 18 -102.20 47.93 2.19
C SER A 18 -102.45 46.45 2.24
N ALA A 19 -101.75 45.67 1.47
CA ALA A 19 -101.51 44.25 1.75
C ALA A 19 -99.98 44.07 1.77
N GLY A 20 -99.37 44.24 2.91
CA GLY A 20 -98.00 43.96 3.12
C GLY A 20 -97.76 42.46 2.94
N CYS A 21 -97.07 42.06 1.89
CA CYS A 21 -96.40 40.77 1.84
C CYS A 21 -95.06 40.95 2.44
N ASN A 22 -95.00 40.66 3.76
CA ASN A 22 -93.74 40.49 4.46
C ASN A 22 -93.08 39.16 3.99
N ARG A 23 -92.40 39.20 2.87
CA ARG A 23 -91.65 38.08 2.35
C ARG A 23 -90.33 38.13 3.05
N THR A 24 -90.24 37.43 4.18
CA THR A 24 -88.98 37.16 4.86
C THR A 24 -88.14 36.33 3.88
N GLU A 25 -87.18 36.96 3.24
CA GLU A 25 -86.11 36.26 2.52
C GLU A 25 -85.33 35.44 3.56
N LYS A 26 -85.57 34.17 3.55
CA LYS A 26 -84.78 33.23 4.31
C LYS A 26 -83.37 33.25 3.71
N LYS A 27 -82.46 33.93 4.42
CA LYS A 27 -81.05 33.92 4.03
C LYS A 27 -80.61 32.48 3.82
N PRO A 28 -80.07 32.12 2.65
CA PRO A 28 -79.63 30.76 2.45
C PRO A 28 -78.65 30.32 3.55
N GLU A 29 -78.98 29.27 4.17
CA GLU A 29 -78.01 28.65 5.12
C GLU A 29 -76.73 28.37 4.37
N PRO A 30 -75.55 28.71 4.99
CA PRO A 30 -74.30 28.39 4.37
C PRO A 30 -74.23 26.88 4.11
N PRO A 31 -73.69 26.45 2.97
CA PRO A 31 -73.58 25.02 2.67
C PRO A 31 -72.83 24.32 3.82
N PRO A 32 -73.23 23.09 4.16
CA PRO A 32 -72.56 22.36 5.20
C PRO A 32 -71.08 22.24 4.89
N PRO A 33 -70.18 22.34 5.84
CA PRO A 33 -68.75 22.21 5.64
C PRO A 33 -68.48 20.89 4.94
N MET A 34 -67.68 20.96 3.88
CA MET A 34 -67.23 19.72 3.20
C MET A 34 -66.46 18.84 4.17
N SER A 35 -66.80 17.57 4.21
CA SER A 35 -66.08 16.60 4.98
C SER A 35 -64.73 16.34 4.31
N VAL A 36 -63.64 16.64 4.98
CA VAL A 36 -62.29 16.30 4.56
C VAL A 36 -61.80 15.10 5.31
N MET A 37 -61.29 14.14 4.61
CA MET A 37 -60.56 13.02 5.23
C MET A 37 -59.15 13.50 5.59
N PHE A 38 -58.75 13.32 6.80
CA PHE A 38 -57.38 13.57 7.23
C PHE A 38 -56.78 12.26 7.81
N VAL A 39 -55.51 12.09 7.58
CA VAL A 39 -54.74 10.98 8.12
C VAL A 39 -53.73 11.57 9.08
N SER A 40 -53.63 11.01 10.25
CA SER A 40 -52.57 11.40 11.21
C SER A 40 -51.20 11.05 10.64
N PRO A 41 -50.25 11.93 10.71
CA PRO A 41 -48.89 11.62 10.29
C PRO A 41 -48.33 10.47 11.12
N VAL A 42 -47.72 9.50 10.45
CA VAL A 42 -46.97 8.42 11.12
C VAL A 42 -45.58 8.94 11.38
N THR A 43 -45.14 8.85 12.63
CA THR A 43 -43.75 9.12 12.99
C THR A 43 -42.99 7.83 12.87
N GLU A 44 -42.07 7.77 11.96
CA GLU A 44 -41.16 6.64 11.75
C GLU A 44 -39.72 7.14 11.86
N GLU A 45 -38.88 6.33 12.49
CA GLU A 45 -37.45 6.63 12.58
C GLU A 45 -36.80 6.32 11.22
N VAL A 46 -36.43 7.35 10.51
CA VAL A 46 -35.82 7.22 9.18
C VAL A 46 -34.31 7.37 9.34
N THR A 47 -33.58 6.32 8.97
CA THR A 47 -32.11 6.40 8.86
C THR A 47 -31.78 6.94 7.47
N GLU A 48 -31.17 8.11 7.44
CA GLU A 48 -30.65 8.68 6.22
C GLU A 48 -29.36 7.96 5.81
N TYR A 49 -29.27 7.53 4.58
CA TYR A 49 -28.07 6.93 3.99
C TYR A 49 -27.56 7.86 2.90
N GLU A 50 -26.29 8.19 2.99
CA GLU A 50 -25.58 8.85 1.89
C GLU A 50 -24.73 7.85 1.13
N GLU A 51 -24.88 7.79 -0.18
CA GLU A 51 -24.08 6.93 -1.05
C GLU A 51 -22.90 7.72 -1.61
N PHE A 52 -21.70 7.24 -1.33
CA PHE A 52 -20.46 7.78 -1.86
C PHE A 52 -19.82 6.81 -2.83
N THR A 53 -19.45 7.31 -4.00
CA THR A 53 -18.64 6.55 -4.95
C THR A 53 -17.16 6.64 -4.55
N GLY A 54 -16.47 5.51 -4.51
CA GLY A 54 -15.07 5.45 -4.17
C GLY A 54 -14.36 4.32 -4.93
N ARG A 55 -13.04 4.31 -4.85
CA ARG A 55 -12.21 3.21 -5.34
C ARG A 55 -11.48 2.59 -4.16
N THR A 56 -11.48 1.27 -4.10
CA THR A 56 -10.62 0.53 -3.16
C THR A 56 -9.19 0.58 -3.65
N ALA A 57 -8.25 0.80 -2.73
CA ALA A 57 -6.82 0.74 -2.99
C ALA A 57 -6.17 -0.11 -1.91
N ALA A 58 -5.09 -0.79 -2.26
CA ALA A 58 -4.30 -1.51 -1.28
C ALA A 58 -3.60 -0.51 -0.33
N THR A 59 -3.52 -0.85 0.95
CA THR A 59 -2.82 -0.04 1.97
C THR A 59 -1.32 -0.02 1.70
N GLU A 60 -0.78 -1.16 1.25
CA GLU A 60 0.64 -1.32 0.90
C GLU A 60 0.73 -2.01 -0.46
N VAL A 61 1.62 -1.51 -1.31
CA VAL A 61 1.93 -2.10 -2.62
C VAL A 61 3.42 -2.19 -2.75
N VAL A 62 3.92 -3.38 -3.08
CA VAL A 62 5.35 -3.64 -3.30
C VAL A 62 5.54 -4.24 -4.68
N GLU A 63 6.41 -3.63 -5.45
CA GLU A 63 6.87 -4.17 -6.72
C GLU A 63 8.08 -5.08 -6.47
N LEU A 64 7.96 -6.34 -6.89
CA LEU A 64 9.03 -7.32 -6.76
C LEU A 64 9.93 -7.24 -7.98
N ARG A 65 11.20 -6.95 -7.74
CA ARG A 65 12.23 -6.92 -8.78
C ARG A 65 13.38 -7.86 -8.42
N ALA A 66 13.97 -8.48 -9.44
CA ALA A 66 15.16 -9.28 -9.24
C ALA A 66 16.36 -8.41 -8.86
N ARG A 67 17.20 -8.92 -7.96
CA ARG A 67 18.46 -8.27 -7.56
C ARG A 67 19.68 -8.89 -8.22
N VAL A 68 19.50 -10.06 -8.85
CA VAL A 68 20.52 -10.76 -9.61
C VAL A 68 19.93 -11.17 -10.95
N SER A 69 20.78 -11.23 -11.98
CA SER A 69 20.37 -11.63 -13.32
C SER A 69 20.62 -13.12 -13.53
N GLY A 70 19.65 -13.80 -14.12
CA GLY A 70 19.78 -15.24 -14.42
C GLY A 70 18.52 -15.80 -15.07
N TYR A 71 18.52 -17.07 -15.39
CA TYR A 71 17.35 -17.77 -15.92
C TYR A 71 16.35 -18.05 -14.79
N LEU A 72 15.07 -17.80 -15.06
CA LEU A 72 14.00 -18.13 -14.12
C LEU A 72 13.77 -19.65 -14.15
N ASP A 73 14.10 -20.33 -13.05
CA ASP A 73 13.98 -21.78 -12.89
C ASP A 73 12.54 -22.20 -12.53
N ALA A 74 11.89 -21.45 -11.62
CA ALA A 74 10.54 -21.78 -11.19
C ALA A 74 9.77 -20.53 -10.72
N VAL A 75 8.44 -20.55 -11.00
CA VAL A 75 7.42 -19.68 -10.38
C VAL A 75 6.61 -20.57 -9.43
N ARG A 76 6.47 -20.17 -8.16
CA ARG A 76 5.87 -20.98 -7.10
C ARG A 76 4.55 -20.43 -6.57
N PHE A 77 3.86 -19.64 -7.32
CA PHE A 77 2.55 -19.10 -7.00
C PHE A 77 1.64 -19.12 -8.24
N GLU A 78 0.36 -19.02 -8.03
CA GLU A 78 -0.64 -18.76 -9.07
C GLU A 78 -1.00 -17.29 -9.09
N ASP A 79 -1.32 -16.75 -10.26
CA ASP A 79 -1.73 -15.36 -10.43
C ASP A 79 -2.97 -15.06 -9.58
N GLY A 80 -2.90 -14.00 -8.78
CA GLY A 80 -3.98 -13.62 -7.88
C GLY A 80 -4.04 -14.39 -6.55
N ALA A 81 -3.11 -15.31 -6.28
CA ALA A 81 -3.06 -16.07 -5.04
C ALA A 81 -2.78 -15.17 -3.82
N ILE A 82 -3.20 -15.65 -2.65
CA ILE A 82 -2.84 -15.04 -1.37
C ILE A 82 -1.54 -15.69 -0.90
N VAL A 83 -0.54 -14.86 -0.61
CA VAL A 83 0.79 -15.29 -0.15
C VAL A 83 1.08 -14.74 1.23
N SER A 84 1.87 -15.46 2.01
CA SER A 84 2.35 -15.03 3.31
C SER A 84 3.75 -14.44 3.19
N LYS A 85 4.09 -13.52 4.08
CA LYS A 85 5.44 -12.98 4.17
C LYS A 85 6.47 -14.11 4.34
N GLY A 86 7.45 -14.16 3.45
CA GLY A 86 8.51 -15.16 3.44
C GLY A 86 8.26 -16.33 2.46
N ASP A 87 7.06 -16.46 1.89
CA ASP A 87 6.79 -17.49 0.88
C ASP A 87 7.69 -17.27 -0.34
N VAL A 88 8.28 -18.36 -0.85
CA VAL A 88 9.12 -18.31 -2.04
C VAL A 88 8.23 -18.15 -3.26
N LEU A 89 8.45 -17.09 -4.02
CA LEU A 89 7.67 -16.75 -5.21
C LEU A 89 8.38 -17.13 -6.50
N PHE A 90 9.65 -16.77 -6.61
CA PHE A 90 10.45 -17.07 -7.78
C PHE A 90 11.78 -17.69 -7.37
N LYS A 91 12.26 -18.59 -8.21
CA LYS A 91 13.60 -19.15 -8.10
C LYS A 91 14.35 -18.89 -9.40
N ILE A 92 15.47 -18.19 -9.31
CA ILE A 92 16.45 -17.99 -10.38
C ILE A 92 17.47 -19.11 -10.28
N ASP A 93 18.04 -19.55 -11.41
CA ASP A 93 19.11 -20.56 -11.44
C ASP A 93 20.31 -20.06 -10.60
N ASP A 94 20.53 -20.71 -9.49
CA ASP A 94 21.51 -20.32 -8.46
C ASP A 94 22.87 -21.03 -8.62
N ARG A 95 23.00 -21.96 -9.57
CA ARG A 95 24.22 -22.81 -9.74
C ARG A 95 25.51 -22.01 -9.89
N GLN A 96 25.44 -20.90 -10.64
CA GLN A 96 26.60 -20.02 -10.82
C GLN A 96 26.95 -19.30 -9.52
N PHE A 97 25.97 -18.81 -8.78
CA PHE A 97 26.18 -18.10 -7.52
C PHE A 97 26.68 -19.02 -6.43
N VAL A 98 26.19 -20.26 -6.36
CA VAL A 98 26.69 -21.29 -5.44
C VAL A 98 28.16 -21.62 -5.74
N ALA A 99 28.54 -21.81 -7.00
CA ALA A 99 29.93 -22.04 -7.37
C ALA A 99 30.85 -20.85 -7.00
N GLU A 100 30.33 -19.61 -7.10
CA GLU A 100 31.06 -18.41 -6.69
C GLU A 100 31.21 -18.31 -5.16
N GLU A 101 30.15 -18.67 -4.41
CA GLU A 101 30.22 -18.78 -2.94
C GLU A 101 31.27 -19.81 -2.51
N GLU A 102 31.27 -21.01 -3.11
CA GLU A 102 32.25 -22.05 -2.81
C GLU A 102 33.68 -21.59 -3.11
N ARG A 103 33.90 -20.89 -4.23
CA ARG A 103 35.19 -20.31 -4.58
C ARG A 103 35.66 -19.29 -3.54
N ALA A 104 34.76 -18.38 -3.13
CA ALA A 104 35.05 -17.36 -2.12
C ALA A 104 35.32 -18.00 -0.74
N ALA A 105 34.57 -19.04 -0.38
CA ALA A 105 34.81 -19.80 0.85
C ALA A 105 36.19 -20.49 0.86
N ALA A 106 36.60 -21.07 -0.26
CA ALA A 106 37.91 -21.66 -0.41
C ALA A 106 39.06 -20.61 -0.25
N ALA A 107 38.85 -19.38 -0.78
CA ALA A 107 39.80 -18.28 -0.59
C ALA A 107 39.98 -17.90 0.91
N VAL A 108 38.87 -17.84 1.66
CA VAL A 108 38.92 -17.62 3.11
C VAL A 108 39.76 -18.69 3.81
N LEU A 109 39.49 -19.98 3.53
CA LEU A 109 40.25 -21.10 4.11
C LEU A 109 41.75 -21.04 3.78
N GLN A 110 42.09 -20.63 2.56
CA GLN A 110 43.48 -20.46 2.12
C GLN A 110 44.19 -19.38 2.97
N ILE A 111 43.55 -18.25 3.20
CA ILE A 111 44.14 -17.16 4.00
C ILE A 111 44.20 -17.55 5.49
N GLU A 112 43.19 -18.23 6.04
CA GLU A 112 43.23 -18.77 7.39
C GLU A 112 44.43 -19.72 7.59
N ALA A 113 44.71 -20.59 6.62
CA ALA A 113 45.89 -21.44 6.66
C ALA A 113 47.20 -20.64 6.61
N ARG A 114 47.27 -19.54 5.83
CA ARG A 114 48.40 -18.61 5.80
C ARG A 114 48.58 -17.94 7.17
N ILE A 115 47.53 -17.44 7.79
CA ILE A 115 47.52 -16.81 9.12
C ILE A 115 48.06 -17.81 10.15
N LYS A 116 47.59 -19.06 10.15
CA LYS A 116 48.07 -20.10 11.07
C LYS A 116 49.56 -20.34 10.91
N LYS A 117 50.06 -20.31 9.65
CA LYS A 117 51.51 -20.42 9.39
C LYS A 117 52.26 -19.22 9.96
N LEU A 118 51.80 -17.97 9.67
CA LEU A 118 52.43 -16.73 10.09
C LEU A 118 52.42 -16.58 11.63
N THR A 119 51.31 -16.91 12.28
CA THR A 119 51.20 -16.94 13.74
C THR A 119 52.26 -17.87 14.35
N SER A 120 52.49 -19.06 13.76
CA SER A 120 53.51 -19.97 14.20
C SER A 120 54.92 -19.44 13.94
N GLN A 121 55.11 -18.65 12.88
CA GLN A 121 56.41 -17.98 12.60
C GLN A 121 56.65 -16.86 13.59
N LEU A 122 55.67 -16.00 13.86
CA LEU A 122 55.77 -14.92 14.85
C LEU A 122 56.15 -15.48 16.23
N ARG A 123 55.42 -16.52 16.70
CA ARG A 123 55.76 -17.15 18.00
C ARG A 123 57.19 -17.63 18.06
N ARG A 124 57.72 -18.24 16.98
CA ARG A 124 59.13 -18.66 16.94
C ARG A 124 60.09 -17.46 16.95
N ALA A 125 59.76 -16.38 16.26
CA ALA A 125 60.55 -15.14 16.27
C ALA A 125 60.58 -14.51 17.65
N GLU A 126 59.48 -14.49 18.39
CA GLU A 126 59.38 -14.03 19.78
C GLU A 126 60.27 -14.86 20.71
N GLU A 127 60.24 -16.21 20.58
CA GLU A 127 61.08 -17.11 21.39
C GLU A 127 62.58 -16.92 21.10
N LEU A 128 62.98 -16.66 19.85
CA LEU A 128 64.38 -16.40 19.49
C LEU A 128 64.82 -14.99 19.91
N MET A 129 63.97 -14.00 19.84
CA MET A 129 64.21 -12.66 20.33
C MET A 129 64.49 -12.68 21.86
N ALA A 130 63.66 -13.42 22.62
CA ALA A 130 63.89 -13.60 24.06
C ALA A 130 65.25 -14.20 24.39
N LYS A 131 65.79 -15.03 23.50
CA LYS A 131 67.15 -15.62 23.61
C LYS A 131 68.23 -14.73 22.99
N LYS A 132 67.91 -13.50 22.54
CA LYS A 132 68.83 -12.57 21.85
C LYS A 132 69.45 -13.18 20.59
N ALA A 133 68.71 -14.09 19.90
CA ALA A 133 69.14 -14.78 18.67
C ALA A 133 68.50 -14.30 17.45
N LEU A 134 67.67 -13.24 17.53
CA LEU A 134 66.92 -12.60 16.40
C LEU A 134 67.07 -11.08 16.55
N SER A 135 67.02 -10.35 15.41
CA SER A 135 66.97 -8.89 15.39
C SER A 135 65.57 -8.37 15.64
N GLU A 136 65.43 -7.16 16.16
CA GLU A 136 64.15 -6.49 16.39
C GLU A 136 63.42 -6.28 15.06
N ASN A 137 64.11 -5.93 13.97
CA ASN A 137 63.56 -5.74 12.65
C ASN A 137 62.92 -7.03 12.07
N GLU A 138 63.50 -8.20 12.33
CA GLU A 138 62.96 -9.48 11.88
C GLU A 138 61.67 -9.85 12.63
N LEU A 139 61.55 -9.52 13.91
CA LEU A 139 60.35 -9.70 14.72
C LEU A 139 59.23 -8.77 14.19
N GLU A 140 59.57 -7.50 13.99
CA GLU A 140 58.64 -6.49 13.44
C GLU A 140 58.11 -6.91 12.06
N THR A 141 58.98 -7.44 11.19
CA THR A 141 58.60 -7.96 9.87
C THR A 141 57.60 -9.12 10.02
N ALA A 142 57.84 -10.07 10.94
CA ALA A 142 56.91 -11.18 11.16
C ALA A 142 55.55 -10.71 11.71
N GLN A 143 55.52 -9.63 12.47
CA GLN A 143 54.29 -9.00 12.95
C GLN A 143 53.53 -8.35 11.79
N TYR A 144 54.19 -7.57 10.94
CA TYR A 144 53.56 -6.94 9.77
C TYR A 144 53.02 -7.96 8.77
N ASP A 145 53.75 -9.07 8.53
CA ASP A 145 53.28 -10.17 7.69
C ASP A 145 51.94 -10.76 8.20
N LEU A 146 51.86 -10.91 9.54
CA LEU A 146 50.61 -11.41 10.15
C LEU A 146 49.47 -10.40 10.03
N ASP A 147 49.79 -9.11 10.25
CA ASP A 147 48.78 -8.05 10.15
C ASP A 147 48.28 -7.88 8.70
N GLU A 148 49.19 -8.00 7.70
CA GLU A 148 48.80 -8.06 6.29
C GLU A 148 47.85 -9.24 5.99
N ALA A 149 48.18 -10.42 6.48
CA ALA A 149 47.36 -11.61 6.28
C ALA A 149 45.97 -11.48 6.96
N ASN A 150 45.92 -10.84 8.15
CA ASN A 150 44.65 -10.55 8.83
C ASN A 150 43.78 -9.53 8.04
N ALA A 151 44.40 -8.54 7.38
CA ALA A 151 43.71 -7.62 6.49
C ALA A 151 43.13 -8.34 5.26
N ALA A 152 43.97 -9.23 4.65
CA ALA A 152 43.53 -10.06 3.52
C ALA A 152 42.37 -11.01 3.89
N LEU A 153 42.35 -11.51 5.15
CA LEU A 153 41.23 -12.33 5.63
C LEU A 153 39.91 -11.54 5.63
N LYS A 154 39.94 -10.30 6.10
CA LYS A 154 38.74 -9.43 6.10
C LYS A 154 38.23 -9.16 4.68
N GLU A 155 39.14 -8.95 3.75
CA GLU A 155 38.78 -8.79 2.32
C GLU A 155 38.09 -10.05 1.75
N ALA A 156 38.69 -11.23 1.98
CA ALA A 156 38.12 -12.49 1.52
C ALA A 156 36.77 -12.80 2.18
N GLN A 157 36.60 -12.48 3.46
CA GLN A 157 35.32 -12.60 4.17
C GLN A 157 34.26 -11.67 3.59
N ALA A 158 34.63 -10.44 3.21
CA ALA A 158 33.71 -9.51 2.54
C ALA A 158 33.28 -10.06 1.18
N ALA A 159 34.21 -10.61 0.39
CA ALA A 159 33.91 -11.24 -0.88
C ALA A 159 32.96 -12.46 -0.71
N LEU A 160 33.20 -13.31 0.28
CA LEU A 160 32.32 -14.43 0.61
C LEU A 160 30.90 -13.95 0.99
N ASN A 161 30.80 -12.89 1.77
CA ASN A 161 29.50 -12.34 2.15
C ASN A 161 28.71 -11.82 0.92
N ILE A 162 29.38 -11.18 -0.03
CA ILE A 162 28.76 -10.75 -1.30
C ILE A 162 28.26 -11.96 -2.08
N ALA A 163 29.07 -13.01 -2.21
CA ALA A 163 28.68 -14.23 -2.92
C ALA A 163 27.44 -14.89 -2.26
N ARG A 164 27.40 -14.97 -0.93
CA ARG A 164 26.24 -15.46 -0.16
C ARG A 164 24.98 -14.65 -0.40
N LEU A 165 25.10 -13.34 -0.44
CA LEU A 165 23.97 -12.46 -0.74
C LEU A 165 23.42 -12.74 -2.14
N ASN A 166 24.28 -12.98 -3.13
CA ASN A 166 23.83 -13.31 -4.49
C ASN A 166 23.07 -14.63 -4.54
N VAL A 167 23.51 -15.66 -3.80
CA VAL A 167 22.76 -16.92 -3.64
C VAL A 167 21.38 -16.68 -3.00
N GLN A 168 21.31 -15.84 -1.96
CA GLN A 168 20.05 -15.49 -1.33
C GLN A 168 19.11 -14.72 -2.27
N PHE A 169 19.64 -13.81 -3.07
CA PHE A 169 18.86 -13.01 -4.03
C PHE A 169 18.37 -13.82 -5.21
N ALA A 170 18.96 -14.99 -5.50
CA ALA A 170 18.44 -15.92 -6.49
C ALA A 170 17.09 -16.54 -6.08
N THR A 171 16.72 -16.46 -4.80
CA THR A 171 15.41 -16.86 -4.30
C THR A 171 14.63 -15.61 -3.89
N ILE A 172 13.56 -15.29 -4.62
CA ILE A 172 12.72 -14.12 -4.37
C ILE A 172 11.54 -14.55 -3.53
N SER A 173 11.42 -13.98 -2.33
CA SER A 173 10.32 -14.24 -1.39
C SER A 173 9.43 -13.02 -1.18
N ALA A 174 8.20 -13.26 -0.73
CA ALA A 174 7.22 -12.21 -0.43
C ALA A 174 7.69 -11.35 0.76
N PRO A 175 7.85 -10.03 0.61
CA PRO A 175 8.25 -9.14 1.70
C PRO A 175 7.10 -8.83 2.67
N LEU A 176 5.84 -9.00 2.23
CA LEU A 176 4.63 -8.80 3.01
C LEU A 176 3.59 -9.88 2.65
N SER A 177 2.61 -10.07 3.52
CA SER A 177 1.47 -10.95 3.25
C SER A 177 0.39 -10.17 2.50
N GLY A 178 -0.21 -10.79 1.48
CA GLY A 178 -1.25 -10.15 0.68
C GLY A 178 -1.56 -10.92 -0.59
N GLN A 179 -2.31 -10.29 -1.48
CA GLN A 179 -2.62 -10.85 -2.78
C GLN A 179 -1.52 -10.49 -3.77
N ILE A 180 -0.93 -11.50 -4.43
CA ILE A 180 0.04 -11.28 -5.49
C ILE A 180 -0.67 -11.01 -6.81
N GLY A 181 -0.10 -10.17 -7.64
CA GLY A 181 -0.55 -9.93 -9.00
C GLY A 181 -0.19 -11.09 -9.95
N ARG A 182 -0.25 -10.81 -11.24
CA ARG A 182 0.22 -11.77 -12.24
C ARG A 182 1.74 -11.72 -12.38
N SER A 183 2.32 -12.86 -12.71
CA SER A 183 3.71 -12.92 -13.16
C SER A 183 3.88 -12.18 -14.50
N MET A 184 4.92 -11.37 -14.58
CA MET A 184 5.29 -10.67 -15.83
C MET A 184 6.36 -11.44 -16.61
N VAL A 185 6.90 -12.51 -16.02
CA VAL A 185 8.01 -13.31 -16.58
C VAL A 185 7.68 -14.79 -16.45
N ASP A 186 7.94 -15.55 -17.51
CA ASP A 186 7.72 -16.99 -17.56
C ASP A 186 9.00 -17.77 -17.25
N VAL A 187 8.83 -19.01 -16.79
CA VAL A 187 9.93 -19.96 -16.56
C VAL A 187 10.74 -20.15 -17.84
N GLY A 188 12.06 -20.11 -17.72
CA GLY A 188 13.01 -20.21 -18.82
C GLY A 188 13.43 -18.87 -19.44
N ASN A 189 12.78 -17.77 -19.10
CA ASN A 189 13.22 -16.43 -19.51
C ASN A 189 14.39 -15.94 -18.66
N ILE A 190 15.19 -15.04 -19.23
CA ILE A 190 16.24 -14.33 -18.49
C ILE A 190 15.57 -13.17 -17.75
N VAL A 191 15.82 -13.10 -16.45
CA VAL A 191 15.46 -11.97 -15.61
C VAL A 191 16.72 -11.13 -15.40
N THR A 192 16.59 -9.80 -15.48
CA THR A 192 17.67 -8.86 -15.27
C THR A 192 17.34 -7.93 -14.09
N THR A 193 18.37 -7.32 -13.51
CA THR A 193 18.23 -6.39 -12.37
C THR A 193 17.45 -5.11 -12.70
N ASP A 194 17.19 -4.84 -13.98
CA ASP A 194 16.48 -3.66 -14.47
C ASP A 194 14.99 -3.91 -14.78
N GLN A 195 14.51 -5.14 -14.56
CA GLN A 195 13.11 -5.55 -14.80
C GLN A 195 12.32 -5.69 -13.52
#